data_8b323331db2faaac17f7bc0dbe12a12d
#
_entry.id   8b323331db2faaac17f7bc0dbe12a12d
#
_cell.length_a   1.000
_cell.length_b   1.000
_cell.length_c   1.000
_cell.angle_alpha   90.00
_cell.angle_beta   90.00
_cell.angle_gamma   90.00
#
_symmetry.space_group_name_H-M   'P 1'
#
loop_
_entity.id
_entity.type
_entity.pdbx_description
1 polymer ?
#
loop_
_entity_poly.entity_id
_entity_poly.type
_entity_poly.pdbx_seq_one_letter_code
_entity_poly.pdbx_strand_id
1 'polypeptide(L)'
;MTRDDLRGKIQTVLGPIAPEALGRTLMHEHVLCDIRAPGSRSDNDLGPEITLENVWQMNYGRGQKRAGRKYMLDLEDIATREVAAMKHDGGDAIVELTCGGLSPDPAGLKRIAAGTGVHLIMGCGYYVNDYQDPRNHGRSVDDFAQEIIGQVLHGAWGTDVRAGMIGEIGCTAPWTATEKKVMQAALIAAGETGAAINVHPGRHPDQPQEVADFIKAAARPTERVVISHIDRTIFDEERLLKLADSGVTIEFDLFGQEASYYGLSDIDMPNDATRLGLIRALIEHGHLDRVVISHDICYRTRLTTFGGHGYGHIFRNVVPMMKERGYSEDEIDAILVRNPKRLLTFV
;
A
#
# COMPACT_ATOMS: atom_id res chain seq x y z
N MET A 1 3.43 -17.60 -16.70
CA MET A 1 4.80 -17.04 -16.82
C MET A 1 5.69 -17.72 -15.82
N THR A 2 6.98 -17.70 -16.06
CA THR A 2 8.00 -18.15 -15.12
C THR A 2 8.68 -16.94 -14.47
N ARG A 3 9.48 -17.15 -13.43
CA ARG A 3 10.32 -16.09 -12.84
C ARG A 3 11.24 -15.44 -13.90
N ASP A 4 11.86 -16.26 -14.77
CA ASP A 4 12.79 -15.76 -15.80
C ASP A 4 12.09 -14.87 -16.84
N ASP A 5 10.80 -15.11 -17.13
CA ASP A 5 10.00 -14.24 -18.00
C ASP A 5 9.79 -12.84 -17.41
N LEU A 6 9.78 -12.73 -16.06
CA LEU A 6 9.57 -11.49 -15.33
C LEU A 6 10.86 -10.78 -14.93
N ARG A 7 11.98 -11.50 -14.83
CA ARG A 7 13.25 -10.92 -14.40
C ARG A 7 13.61 -9.67 -15.20
N GLY A 8 13.96 -8.58 -14.49
CA GLY A 8 14.29 -7.29 -15.09
C GLY A 8 13.10 -6.50 -15.63
N LYS A 9 11.86 -6.93 -15.36
CA LYS A 9 10.63 -6.25 -15.78
C LYS A 9 9.78 -5.89 -14.57
N ILE A 10 8.80 -5.02 -14.79
CA ILE A 10 7.76 -4.68 -13.81
C ILE A 10 6.44 -5.27 -14.31
N GLN A 11 5.75 -6.05 -13.46
CA GLN A 11 4.46 -6.66 -13.80
C GLN A 11 3.33 -5.67 -13.47
N THR A 12 2.60 -5.24 -14.49
CA THR A 12 1.35 -4.47 -14.35
C THR A 12 0.12 -5.35 -14.64
N VAL A 13 -1.07 -4.86 -14.34
CA VAL A 13 -2.33 -5.56 -14.65
C VAL A 13 -2.55 -5.75 -16.16
N LEU A 14 -1.87 -4.97 -17.01
CA LEU A 14 -1.91 -5.11 -18.48
C LEU A 14 -0.75 -5.97 -19.02
N GLY A 15 0.16 -6.43 -18.17
CA GLY A 15 1.32 -7.22 -18.55
C GLY A 15 2.63 -6.55 -18.13
N PRO A 16 3.77 -7.22 -18.41
CA PRO A 16 5.09 -6.71 -18.03
C PRO A 16 5.51 -5.49 -18.88
N ILE A 17 6.16 -4.54 -18.21
CA ILE A 17 6.77 -3.36 -18.83
C ILE A 17 8.27 -3.29 -18.51
N ALA A 18 9.02 -2.52 -19.29
CA ALA A 18 10.40 -2.16 -18.96
C ALA A 18 10.40 -1.23 -17.73
N PRO A 19 11.38 -1.35 -16.81
CA PRO A 19 11.44 -0.51 -15.61
C PRO A 19 11.47 0.99 -15.90
N GLU A 20 12.03 1.39 -17.02
CA GLU A 20 12.15 2.80 -17.48
C GLU A 20 10.79 3.41 -17.85
N ALA A 21 9.78 2.58 -18.11
CA ALA A 21 8.42 3.03 -18.44
C ALA A 21 7.55 3.32 -17.22
N LEU A 22 8.01 3.02 -15.99
CA LEU A 22 7.20 3.12 -14.78
C LEU A 22 6.77 4.55 -14.44
N GLY A 23 7.73 5.50 -14.43
CA GLY A 23 7.48 6.89 -14.06
C GLY A 23 7.27 7.11 -12.56
N ARG A 24 6.63 8.24 -12.23
CA ARG A 24 6.30 8.63 -10.85
C ARG A 24 5.21 7.74 -10.27
N THR A 25 5.48 7.12 -9.13
CA THR A 25 4.70 6.01 -8.60
C THR A 25 4.22 6.28 -7.17
N LEU A 26 2.92 6.05 -6.94
CA LEU A 26 2.33 5.90 -5.60
C LEU A 26 2.49 4.44 -5.18
N MET A 27 3.14 4.20 -4.04
CA MET A 27 3.54 2.84 -3.68
C MET A 27 2.51 2.08 -2.84
N HIS A 28 1.46 2.75 -2.37
CA HIS A 28 0.40 2.14 -1.56
C HIS A 28 -0.94 2.85 -1.75
N GLU A 29 -1.82 2.28 -2.56
CA GLU A 29 -3.18 2.77 -2.76
C GLU A 29 -4.18 1.62 -2.86
N HIS A 30 -5.48 1.96 -2.70
CA HIS A 30 -6.59 1.10 -3.07
C HIS A 30 -7.44 1.81 -4.10
N VAL A 31 -7.72 1.16 -5.23
CA VAL A 31 -8.50 1.72 -6.35
C VAL A 31 -9.91 1.15 -6.37
N LEU A 32 -10.02 -0.16 -6.19
CA LEU A 32 -11.28 -0.89 -6.00
C LEU A 32 -11.15 -1.76 -4.75
N CYS A 33 -11.87 -1.40 -3.67
CA CYS A 33 -11.69 -2.02 -2.36
C CYS A 33 -12.95 -1.98 -1.51
N ASP A 34 -13.21 -3.06 -0.77
CA ASP A 34 -14.13 -3.05 0.37
C ASP A 34 -13.36 -3.31 1.66
N ILE A 35 -13.00 -2.23 2.36
CA ILE A 35 -12.22 -2.27 3.60
C ILE A 35 -13.04 -2.71 4.83
N ARG A 36 -14.31 -3.07 4.69
CA ARG A 36 -15.07 -3.67 5.78
C ARG A 36 -14.60 -5.10 6.01
N ALA A 37 -14.46 -5.52 7.28
CA ALA A 37 -14.16 -6.91 7.58
C ALA A 37 -15.25 -7.84 6.99
N PRO A 38 -14.89 -8.97 6.35
CA PRO A 38 -15.87 -9.83 5.67
C PRO A 38 -17.08 -10.23 6.52
N GLY A 39 -16.87 -10.51 7.81
CA GLY A 39 -17.94 -10.84 8.75
C GLY A 39 -18.88 -9.69 9.12
N SER A 40 -18.50 -8.44 8.79
CA SER A 40 -19.32 -7.24 9.04
C SER A 40 -19.98 -6.68 7.76
N ARG A 41 -19.73 -7.27 6.59
CA ARG A 41 -20.32 -6.82 5.33
C ARG A 41 -21.80 -7.15 5.30
N SER A 42 -22.63 -6.13 5.09
CA SER A 42 -24.06 -6.26 4.87
C SER A 42 -24.45 -5.37 3.70
N ASP A 43 -25.21 -5.93 2.76
CA ASP A 43 -25.77 -5.15 1.64
C ASP A 43 -26.85 -4.19 2.08
N ASN A 44 -27.42 -4.39 3.28
CA ASN A 44 -28.43 -3.51 3.87
C ASN A 44 -27.82 -2.32 4.63
N ASP A 45 -26.54 -2.38 5.00
CA ASP A 45 -25.83 -1.26 5.65
C ASP A 45 -25.15 -0.41 4.58
N LEU A 46 -25.95 0.45 3.94
CA LEU A 46 -25.45 1.37 2.93
C LEU A 46 -24.65 2.54 3.53
N GLY A 47 -24.90 2.88 4.80
CA GLY A 47 -24.44 4.13 5.39
C GLY A 47 -25.14 5.37 4.81
N PRO A 48 -24.93 6.56 5.39
CA PRO A 48 -25.45 7.80 4.85
C PRO A 48 -24.80 8.19 3.52
N GLU A 49 -25.49 9.02 2.73
CA GLU A 49 -24.85 9.67 1.56
C GLU A 49 -23.71 10.58 2.02
N ILE A 50 -22.64 10.60 1.22
CA ILE A 50 -21.52 11.52 1.41
C ILE A 50 -21.91 12.84 0.76
N THR A 51 -22.02 13.90 1.56
CA THR A 51 -22.36 15.27 1.12
C THR A 51 -21.28 16.25 1.62
N LEU A 52 -21.23 17.44 1.05
CA LEU A 52 -20.32 18.50 1.54
C LEU A 52 -20.62 18.88 3.00
N GLU A 53 -21.85 18.67 3.46
CA GLU A 53 -22.27 19.00 4.83
C GLU A 53 -21.80 18.00 5.86
N ASN A 54 -21.55 16.72 5.47
CA ASN A 54 -21.19 15.65 6.40
C ASN A 54 -19.80 15.03 6.17
N VAL A 55 -19.16 15.25 5.02
CA VAL A 55 -17.85 14.63 4.70
C VAL A 55 -16.76 14.99 5.72
N TRP A 56 -16.81 16.19 6.28
CA TRP A 56 -15.88 16.61 7.32
C TRP A 56 -15.96 15.74 8.58
N GLN A 57 -17.16 15.27 8.96
CA GLN A 57 -17.33 14.38 10.11
C GLN A 57 -16.60 13.07 9.90
N MET A 58 -16.52 12.59 8.65
CA MET A 58 -15.84 11.35 8.30
C MET A 58 -14.33 11.51 8.20
N ASN A 59 -13.88 12.71 7.79
CA ASN A 59 -12.46 12.97 7.62
C ASN A 59 -11.77 13.47 8.90
N TYR A 60 -12.50 14.18 9.78
CA TYR A 60 -11.93 14.82 10.97
C TYR A 60 -12.66 14.48 12.27
N GLY A 61 -13.86 13.94 12.22
CA GLY A 61 -14.67 13.69 13.41
C GLY A 61 -14.22 12.51 14.23
N ARG A 62 -14.32 12.64 15.56
CA ARG A 62 -14.11 11.53 16.51
C ARG A 62 -15.29 10.54 16.42
N GLY A 63 -15.00 9.24 16.36
CA GLY A 63 -16.03 8.20 16.39
C GLY A 63 -16.68 7.93 15.02
N GLN A 64 -15.94 8.13 13.96
CA GLN A 64 -16.34 7.85 12.59
C GLN A 64 -16.75 6.39 12.42
N LYS A 65 -18.01 6.15 12.08
CA LYS A 65 -18.47 4.85 11.57
C LYS A 65 -18.24 4.80 10.06
N ARG A 66 -17.05 4.39 9.65
CA ARG A 66 -16.70 4.14 8.25
C ARG A 66 -17.23 2.76 7.78
N ALA A 67 -18.43 2.36 8.22
CA ALA A 67 -18.91 0.98 8.08
C ALA A 67 -19.80 0.78 6.86
N GLY A 68 -20.43 1.81 6.32
CA GLY A 68 -21.41 1.67 5.24
C GLY A 68 -20.77 1.43 3.86
N ARG A 69 -21.46 0.67 2.99
CA ARG A 69 -21.03 0.39 1.62
C ARG A 69 -20.74 1.64 0.80
N LYS A 70 -21.48 2.74 1.04
CA LYS A 70 -21.27 4.02 0.33
C LYS A 70 -19.93 4.68 0.62
N TYR A 71 -19.15 4.16 1.58
CA TYR A 71 -17.78 4.63 1.83
C TYR A 71 -16.72 3.80 1.12
N MET A 72 -17.09 2.64 0.58
CA MET A 72 -16.16 1.72 -0.07
C MET A 72 -15.80 2.18 -1.47
N LEU A 73 -14.64 1.77 -1.95
CA LEU A 73 -14.13 2.06 -3.29
C LEU A 73 -14.66 1.00 -4.28
N ASP A 74 -15.97 1.02 -4.57
CA ASP A 74 -16.62 0.01 -5.44
C ASP A 74 -17.32 0.62 -6.68
N LEU A 75 -17.00 1.89 -7.02
CA LEU A 75 -17.53 2.60 -8.19
C LEU A 75 -16.43 2.78 -9.24
N GLU A 76 -16.38 1.88 -10.21
CA GLU A 76 -15.33 1.84 -11.23
C GLU A 76 -15.26 3.12 -12.08
N ASP A 77 -16.39 3.76 -12.36
CA ASP A 77 -16.44 5.02 -13.12
C ASP A 77 -15.79 6.19 -12.34
N ILE A 78 -15.99 6.23 -11.02
CA ILE A 78 -15.34 7.21 -10.14
C ILE A 78 -13.84 6.89 -10.03
N ALA A 79 -13.49 5.64 -9.77
CA ALA A 79 -12.10 5.22 -9.70
C ALA A 79 -11.33 5.58 -10.98
N THR A 80 -11.95 5.35 -12.16
CA THR A 80 -11.35 5.71 -13.46
C THR A 80 -11.07 7.22 -13.56
N ARG A 81 -12.02 8.07 -13.15
CA ARG A 81 -11.83 9.53 -13.16
C ARG A 81 -10.75 9.99 -12.19
N GLU A 82 -10.72 9.44 -10.99
CA GLU A 82 -9.72 9.78 -9.96
C GLU A 82 -8.30 9.36 -10.37
N VAL A 83 -8.16 8.17 -10.97
CA VAL A 83 -6.87 7.69 -11.50
C VAL A 83 -6.43 8.55 -12.70
N ALA A 84 -7.34 8.92 -13.60
CA ALA A 84 -7.04 9.83 -14.71
C ALA A 84 -6.63 11.24 -14.21
N ALA A 85 -7.27 11.73 -13.15
CA ALA A 85 -6.90 13.01 -12.54
C ALA A 85 -5.48 12.96 -11.95
N MET A 86 -5.10 11.88 -11.28
CA MET A 86 -3.74 11.68 -10.78
C MET A 86 -2.70 11.74 -11.92
N LYS A 87 -3.00 11.12 -13.06
CA LYS A 87 -2.12 11.20 -14.24
C LYS A 87 -1.96 12.63 -14.75
N HIS A 88 -3.06 13.39 -14.81
CA HIS A 88 -3.04 14.80 -15.18
C HIS A 88 -2.14 15.62 -14.22
N ASP A 89 -2.12 15.26 -12.93
CA ASP A 89 -1.31 15.90 -11.92
C ASP A 89 0.19 15.47 -11.94
N GLY A 90 0.55 14.54 -12.83
CA GLY A 90 1.94 14.12 -13.05
C GLY A 90 2.35 12.79 -12.43
N GLY A 91 1.41 11.97 -12.00
CA GLY A 91 1.64 10.58 -11.60
C GLY A 91 1.50 9.62 -12.77
N ASP A 92 2.28 8.53 -12.80
CA ASP A 92 2.32 7.56 -13.89
C ASP A 92 1.89 6.17 -13.46
N ALA A 93 2.08 5.80 -12.21
CA ALA A 93 1.82 4.46 -11.70
C ALA A 93 1.23 4.46 -10.29
N ILE A 94 0.46 3.42 -10.00
CA ILE A 94 -0.10 3.11 -8.68
C ILE A 94 0.19 1.65 -8.35
N VAL A 95 0.73 1.40 -7.16
CA VAL A 95 0.73 0.07 -6.54
C VAL A 95 -0.57 -0.07 -5.76
N GLU A 96 -1.44 -0.94 -6.25
CA GLU A 96 -2.77 -1.20 -5.72
C GLU A 96 -2.74 -2.42 -4.83
N LEU A 97 -2.85 -2.23 -3.51
CA LEU A 97 -2.57 -3.25 -2.51
C LEU A 97 -3.82 -3.94 -1.93
N THR A 98 -4.95 -3.87 -2.63
CA THR A 98 -6.16 -4.60 -2.25
C THR A 98 -5.93 -6.10 -2.43
N CYS A 99 -5.57 -6.76 -1.34
CA CYS A 99 -5.27 -8.20 -1.31
C CYS A 99 -6.44 -9.03 -0.74
N GLY A 100 -6.18 -10.32 -0.48
CA GLY A 100 -7.18 -11.25 0.05
C GLY A 100 -7.80 -10.79 1.37
N GLY A 101 -9.11 -10.67 1.41
CA GLY A 101 -9.89 -10.10 2.51
C GLY A 101 -10.47 -8.71 2.22
N LEU A 102 -9.91 -7.97 1.25
CA LEU A 102 -10.29 -6.59 0.90
C LEU A 102 -11.14 -6.49 -0.38
N SER A 103 -11.62 -7.61 -0.92
CA SER A 103 -12.44 -7.69 -2.15
C SER A 103 -11.71 -7.22 -3.41
N PRO A 104 -10.57 -7.81 -3.77
CA PRO A 104 -9.83 -7.43 -4.96
C PRO A 104 -10.66 -7.63 -6.25
N ASP A 105 -10.57 -6.68 -7.18
CA ASP A 105 -11.18 -6.76 -8.52
C ASP A 105 -10.13 -6.57 -9.63
N PRO A 106 -9.38 -7.63 -9.99
CA PRO A 106 -8.35 -7.54 -11.03
C PRO A 106 -8.90 -7.14 -12.40
N ALA A 107 -10.13 -7.56 -12.72
CA ALA A 107 -10.75 -7.23 -13.99
C ALA A 107 -11.12 -5.75 -14.09
N GLY A 108 -11.62 -5.16 -13.02
CA GLY A 108 -11.86 -3.73 -12.90
C GLY A 108 -10.57 -2.93 -13.03
N LEU A 109 -9.51 -3.33 -12.32
CA LEU A 109 -8.19 -2.69 -12.43
C LEU A 109 -7.64 -2.72 -13.86
N LYS A 110 -7.80 -3.86 -14.56
CA LYS A 110 -7.38 -4.00 -15.96
C LYS A 110 -8.11 -3.01 -16.87
N ARG A 111 -9.43 -2.81 -16.66
CA ARG A 111 -10.23 -1.83 -17.41
C ARG A 111 -9.82 -0.38 -17.11
N ILE A 112 -9.61 -0.05 -15.83
CA ILE A 112 -9.16 1.28 -15.40
C ILE A 112 -7.79 1.60 -15.99
N ALA A 113 -6.82 0.68 -15.89
CA ALA A 113 -5.49 0.87 -16.47
C ALA A 113 -5.55 1.10 -17.99
N ALA A 114 -6.34 0.31 -18.71
CA ALA A 114 -6.52 0.45 -20.17
C ALA A 114 -7.18 1.79 -20.52
N GLY A 115 -8.15 2.25 -19.73
CA GLY A 115 -8.88 3.51 -20.00
C GLY A 115 -8.10 4.77 -19.66
N THR A 116 -7.19 4.70 -18.68
CA THR A 116 -6.45 5.88 -18.18
C THR A 116 -5.01 5.95 -18.70
N GLY A 117 -4.45 4.81 -19.09
CA GLY A 117 -3.02 4.69 -19.43
C GLY A 117 -2.09 4.87 -18.21
N VAL A 118 -2.60 4.68 -16.99
CA VAL A 118 -1.82 4.61 -15.75
C VAL A 118 -1.37 3.17 -15.56
N HIS A 119 -0.12 2.97 -15.14
CA HIS A 119 0.38 1.65 -14.79
C HIS A 119 -0.17 1.24 -13.42
N LEU A 120 -1.10 0.29 -13.37
CA LEU A 120 -1.57 -0.31 -12.13
C LEU A 120 -0.78 -1.60 -11.84
N ILE A 121 -0.11 -1.63 -10.69
CA ILE A 121 0.65 -2.78 -10.20
C ILE A 121 -0.18 -3.38 -9.05
N MET A 122 -0.76 -4.56 -9.28
CA MET A 122 -1.65 -5.19 -8.30
C MET A 122 -0.86 -5.95 -7.25
N GLY A 123 -1.24 -5.80 -5.98
CA GLY A 123 -0.79 -6.61 -4.86
C GLY A 123 -1.44 -8.00 -4.83
N CYS A 124 -0.96 -8.90 -3.95
CA CYS A 124 -1.56 -10.21 -3.69
C CYS A 124 -1.19 -10.73 -2.30
N GLY A 125 -1.81 -11.83 -1.89
CA GLY A 125 -1.62 -12.41 -0.56
C GLY A 125 -2.78 -12.10 0.37
N TYR A 126 -2.52 -11.89 1.67
CA TYR A 126 -3.57 -11.89 2.69
C TYR A 126 -3.40 -10.73 3.68
N TYR A 127 -4.49 -10.01 3.92
CA TYR A 127 -4.59 -8.96 4.92
C TYR A 127 -4.58 -9.51 6.36
N VAL A 128 -4.85 -8.67 7.35
CA VAL A 128 -4.84 -9.04 8.77
C VAL A 128 -5.86 -10.13 9.11
N ASN A 129 -5.64 -10.82 10.22
CA ASN A 129 -6.38 -12.00 10.65
C ASN A 129 -7.91 -11.88 10.59
N ASP A 130 -8.47 -10.76 11.04
CA ASP A 130 -9.92 -10.54 11.08
C ASP A 130 -10.58 -10.41 9.70
N TYR A 131 -9.79 -10.25 8.66
CA TYR A 131 -10.21 -10.17 7.26
C TYR A 131 -10.04 -11.48 6.50
N GLN A 132 -9.42 -12.48 7.13
CA GLN A 132 -9.18 -13.75 6.48
C GLN A 132 -10.38 -14.69 6.59
N ASP A 133 -10.53 -15.55 5.59
CA ASP A 133 -11.48 -16.64 5.65
C ASP A 133 -11.11 -17.56 6.85
N PRO A 134 -12.08 -17.95 7.72
CA PRO A 134 -11.81 -18.85 8.83
C PRO A 134 -11.12 -20.17 8.44
N ARG A 135 -11.30 -20.64 7.21
CA ARG A 135 -10.62 -21.82 6.67
C ARG A 135 -9.10 -21.67 6.60
N ASN A 136 -8.61 -20.43 6.53
CA ASN A 136 -7.17 -20.13 6.47
C ASN A 136 -6.42 -20.54 7.74
N HIS A 137 -7.07 -20.61 8.91
CA HIS A 137 -6.42 -21.04 10.15
C HIS A 137 -5.86 -22.46 10.09
N GLY A 138 -6.50 -23.34 9.30
CA GLY A 138 -6.08 -24.74 9.12
C GLY A 138 -5.03 -24.95 8.04
N ARG A 139 -4.70 -23.93 7.24
CA ARG A 139 -3.76 -24.05 6.12
C ARG A 139 -2.30 -24.07 6.59
N SER A 140 -1.48 -24.77 5.82
CA SER A 140 -0.04 -24.79 5.99
C SER A 140 0.65 -23.57 5.38
N VAL A 141 1.91 -23.34 5.70
CA VAL A 141 2.75 -22.32 5.04
C VAL A 141 2.86 -22.59 3.55
N ASP A 142 3.00 -23.86 3.15
CA ASP A 142 3.13 -24.26 1.75
C ASP A 142 1.85 -23.97 0.95
N ASP A 143 0.65 -24.20 1.52
CA ASP A 143 -0.61 -23.86 0.87
C ASP A 143 -0.71 -22.35 0.54
N PHE A 144 -0.33 -21.52 1.48
CA PHE A 144 -0.28 -20.06 1.25
C PHE A 144 0.80 -19.69 0.23
N ALA A 145 1.99 -20.28 0.33
CA ALA A 145 3.09 -19.98 -0.58
C ALA A 145 2.73 -20.32 -2.03
N GLN A 146 2.19 -21.51 -2.27
CA GLN A 146 1.79 -21.93 -3.61
C GLN A 146 0.70 -21.04 -4.21
N GLU A 147 -0.27 -20.61 -3.40
CA GLU A 147 -1.30 -19.68 -3.87
C GLU A 147 -0.71 -18.31 -4.23
N ILE A 148 0.15 -17.72 -3.38
CA ILE A 148 0.81 -16.43 -3.66
C ILE A 148 1.69 -16.54 -4.92
N ILE A 149 2.48 -17.62 -5.07
CA ILE A 149 3.27 -17.88 -6.29
C ILE A 149 2.34 -17.93 -7.52
N GLY A 150 1.21 -18.64 -7.41
CA GLY A 150 0.20 -18.71 -8.46
C GLY A 150 -0.36 -17.35 -8.84
N GLN A 151 -0.65 -16.49 -7.86
CA GLN A 151 -1.16 -15.13 -8.09
C GLN A 151 -0.14 -14.23 -8.81
N VAL A 152 1.14 -14.42 -8.57
CA VAL A 152 2.22 -13.67 -9.25
C VAL A 152 2.51 -14.24 -10.67
N LEU A 153 2.56 -15.55 -10.84
CA LEU A 153 3.04 -16.16 -12.09
C LEU A 153 1.92 -16.53 -13.07
N HIS A 154 0.72 -16.82 -12.58
CA HIS A 154 -0.35 -17.39 -13.42
C HIS A 154 -1.57 -16.49 -13.52
N GLY A 155 -2.04 -15.94 -12.41
CA GLY A 155 -3.19 -15.05 -12.31
C GLY A 155 -3.85 -15.13 -10.95
N ALA A 156 -4.49 -14.07 -10.55
CA ALA A 156 -5.06 -13.91 -9.21
C ALA A 156 -6.59 -13.93 -9.25
N TRP A 157 -7.19 -14.47 -8.20
CA TRP A 157 -8.64 -14.47 -7.95
C TRP A 157 -9.49 -14.91 -9.16
N GLY A 158 -9.06 -16.00 -9.83
CA GLY A 158 -9.79 -16.58 -10.95
C GLY A 158 -9.70 -15.83 -12.26
N THR A 159 -8.78 -14.87 -12.38
CA THR A 159 -8.51 -14.09 -13.61
C THR A 159 -7.14 -14.41 -14.20
N ASP A 160 -6.85 -13.85 -15.40
CA ASP A 160 -5.53 -13.88 -16.05
C ASP A 160 -4.61 -12.74 -15.57
N VAL A 161 -5.11 -11.84 -14.71
CA VAL A 161 -4.36 -10.70 -14.19
C VAL A 161 -3.39 -11.16 -13.11
N ARG A 162 -2.11 -10.81 -13.26
CA ARG A 162 -1.03 -11.22 -12.35
C ARG A 162 -0.63 -10.10 -11.43
N ALA A 163 -0.28 -10.46 -10.20
CA ALA A 163 0.24 -9.52 -9.23
C ALA A 163 1.69 -9.12 -9.54
N GLY A 164 2.02 -7.85 -9.32
CA GLY A 164 3.36 -7.29 -9.47
C GLY A 164 4.09 -7.08 -8.14
N MET A 165 3.38 -7.25 -7.02
CA MET A 165 3.91 -7.14 -5.66
C MET A 165 3.20 -8.15 -4.74
N ILE A 166 3.90 -8.69 -3.75
CA ILE A 166 3.28 -9.50 -2.69
C ILE A 166 2.90 -8.56 -1.55
N GLY A 167 1.62 -8.47 -1.22
CA GLY A 167 1.11 -7.59 -0.16
C GLY A 167 -0.14 -6.80 -0.60
N GLU A 168 -0.68 -6.03 0.37
CA GLU A 168 -0.10 -5.81 1.71
C GLU A 168 -0.31 -7.05 2.60
N ILE A 169 0.78 -7.58 3.15
CA ILE A 169 0.74 -8.71 4.07
C ILE A 169 0.42 -8.20 5.47
N GLY A 170 -0.73 -8.62 5.99
CA GLY A 170 -1.25 -8.10 7.24
C GLY A 170 -0.57 -8.68 8.48
N CYS A 171 -0.24 -7.80 9.41
CA CYS A 171 0.22 -8.13 10.75
C CYS A 171 -0.58 -7.34 11.78
N THR A 172 -1.06 -8.01 12.82
CA THR A 172 -1.66 -7.36 14.00
C THR A 172 -0.63 -7.25 15.13
N ALA A 173 -0.93 -6.42 16.13
CA ALA A 173 -0.15 -6.36 17.35
C ALA A 173 -1.10 -6.67 18.55
N PRO A 174 -0.94 -7.83 19.21
CA PRO A 174 0.06 -8.89 19.02
C PRO A 174 -0.13 -9.66 17.70
N TRP A 175 0.99 -10.14 17.14
CA TRP A 175 1.03 -10.84 15.86
C TRP A 175 0.49 -12.27 15.98
N THR A 176 -0.51 -12.65 15.19
CA THR A 176 -1.18 -13.95 15.27
C THR A 176 -0.35 -15.08 14.62
N ALA A 177 -0.64 -16.32 15.01
CA ALA A 177 0.02 -17.49 14.42
C ALA A 177 -0.29 -17.64 12.93
N THR A 178 -1.50 -17.32 12.49
CA THR A 178 -1.90 -17.39 11.08
C THR A 178 -1.16 -16.33 10.25
N GLU A 179 -1.07 -15.10 10.73
CA GLU A 179 -0.33 -14.03 10.06
C GLU A 179 1.16 -14.36 9.95
N LYS A 180 1.77 -14.98 10.98
CA LYS A 180 3.16 -15.47 10.91
C LYS A 180 3.36 -16.54 9.84
N LYS A 181 2.39 -17.47 9.65
CA LYS A 181 2.41 -18.43 8.54
C LYS A 181 2.32 -17.73 7.19
N VAL A 182 1.44 -16.74 7.05
CA VAL A 182 1.29 -15.95 5.81
C VAL A 182 2.58 -15.19 5.50
N MET A 183 3.22 -14.58 6.49
CA MET A 183 4.50 -13.91 6.30
C MET A 183 5.60 -14.89 5.85
N GLN A 184 5.70 -16.07 6.46
CA GLN A 184 6.64 -17.12 6.01
C GLN A 184 6.37 -17.52 4.56
N ALA A 185 5.10 -17.69 4.19
CA ALA A 185 4.69 -18.00 2.83
C ALA A 185 5.04 -16.89 1.84
N ALA A 186 4.83 -15.64 2.22
CA ALA A 186 5.20 -14.47 1.42
C ALA A 186 6.72 -14.42 1.16
N LEU A 187 7.54 -14.73 2.17
CA LEU A 187 8.99 -14.81 2.03
C LEU A 187 9.44 -15.96 1.10
N ILE A 188 8.76 -17.09 1.14
CA ILE A 188 9.00 -18.21 0.19
C ILE A 188 8.61 -17.75 -1.21
N ALA A 189 7.42 -17.21 -1.39
CA ALA A 189 6.91 -16.75 -2.68
C ALA A 189 7.79 -15.64 -3.30
N ALA A 190 8.29 -14.71 -2.50
CA ALA A 190 9.23 -13.69 -2.96
C ALA A 190 10.55 -14.31 -3.48
N GLY A 191 11.06 -15.33 -2.77
CA GLY A 191 12.24 -16.07 -3.21
C GLY A 191 12.04 -16.80 -4.53
N GLU A 192 10.86 -17.40 -4.73
CA GLU A 192 10.53 -18.18 -5.94
C GLU A 192 10.17 -17.30 -7.14
N THR A 193 9.54 -16.16 -6.91
CA THR A 193 9.04 -15.29 -7.99
C THR A 193 9.96 -14.11 -8.31
N GLY A 194 10.74 -13.64 -7.34
CA GLY A 194 11.52 -12.40 -7.46
C GLY A 194 10.71 -11.13 -7.20
N ALA A 195 9.46 -11.23 -6.74
CA ALA A 195 8.63 -10.08 -6.37
C ALA A 195 9.09 -9.45 -5.04
N ALA A 196 8.86 -8.14 -4.86
CA ALA A 196 8.99 -7.47 -3.58
C ALA A 196 7.79 -7.75 -2.67
N ILE A 197 7.96 -7.50 -1.37
CA ILE A 197 6.90 -7.65 -0.36
C ILE A 197 6.54 -6.28 0.21
N ASN A 198 5.24 -6.00 0.34
CA ASN A 198 4.71 -4.91 1.15
C ASN A 198 4.04 -5.48 2.41
N VAL A 199 4.27 -4.87 3.57
CA VAL A 199 3.80 -5.34 4.87
C VAL A 199 2.98 -4.25 5.54
N HIS A 200 1.76 -4.61 5.94
CA HIS A 200 0.90 -3.83 6.82
C HIS A 200 1.22 -4.17 8.29
N PRO A 201 1.98 -3.36 9.02
CA PRO A 201 2.29 -3.62 10.42
C PRO A 201 1.08 -3.28 11.30
N GLY A 202 0.95 -3.93 12.45
CA GLY A 202 0.03 -3.53 13.50
C GLY A 202 0.38 -2.15 14.06
N ARG A 203 -0.51 -1.64 14.91
CA ARG A 203 -0.44 -0.26 15.42
C ARG A 203 0.39 -0.10 16.70
N HIS A 204 1.32 -1.02 16.96
CA HIS A 204 2.26 -0.91 18.05
C HIS A 204 3.62 -0.41 17.53
N PRO A 205 4.28 0.59 18.17
CA PRO A 205 5.50 1.21 17.65
C PRO A 205 6.68 0.24 17.51
N ASP A 206 6.69 -0.88 18.23
CA ASP A 206 7.77 -1.88 18.15
C ASP A 206 7.54 -2.91 17.03
N GLN A 207 6.32 -3.02 16.48
CA GLN A 207 6.03 -4.09 15.54
C GLN A 207 6.72 -3.94 14.18
N PRO A 208 6.93 -2.77 13.59
CA PRO A 208 7.76 -2.65 12.39
C PRO A 208 9.15 -3.28 12.56
N GLN A 209 9.77 -3.09 13.73
CA GLN A 209 11.06 -3.73 14.05
C GLN A 209 10.91 -5.24 14.26
N GLU A 210 9.84 -5.70 14.94
CA GLU A 210 9.55 -7.14 15.11
C GLU A 210 9.43 -7.84 13.75
N VAL A 211 8.78 -7.21 12.77
CA VAL A 211 8.67 -7.73 11.40
C VAL A 211 10.04 -7.80 10.73
N ALA A 212 10.85 -6.75 10.80
CA ALA A 212 12.19 -6.74 10.21
C ALA A 212 13.09 -7.82 10.84
N ASP A 213 13.04 -7.99 12.15
CA ASP A 213 13.81 -9.00 12.89
C ASP A 213 13.34 -10.43 12.53
N PHE A 214 12.03 -10.64 12.35
CA PHE A 214 11.47 -11.92 11.90
C PHE A 214 11.99 -12.29 10.51
N ILE A 215 12.05 -11.34 9.57
CA ILE A 215 12.55 -11.56 8.21
C ILE A 215 14.03 -11.91 8.24
N LYS A 216 14.83 -11.19 9.04
CA LYS A 216 16.25 -11.47 9.24
C LYS A 216 16.49 -12.86 9.85
N ALA A 217 15.71 -13.24 10.87
CA ALA A 217 15.77 -14.55 11.49
C ALA A 217 15.45 -15.70 10.52
N ALA A 218 14.61 -15.43 9.52
CA ALA A 218 14.33 -16.35 8.41
C ALA A 218 15.44 -16.38 7.34
N ALA A 219 16.57 -15.70 7.55
CA ALA A 219 17.68 -15.55 6.60
C ALA A 219 17.22 -15.06 5.21
N ARG A 220 16.26 -14.14 5.19
CA ARG A 220 15.74 -13.54 3.95
C ARG A 220 16.21 -12.09 3.80
N PRO A 221 16.46 -11.64 2.56
CA PRO A 221 16.83 -10.26 2.27
C PRO A 221 15.73 -9.27 2.72
N THR A 222 16.09 -8.18 3.36
CA THR A 222 15.18 -7.12 3.78
C THR A 222 15.05 -6.00 2.75
N GLU A 223 15.98 -5.87 1.81
CA GLU A 223 16.09 -4.77 0.86
C GLU A 223 14.90 -4.68 -0.12
N ARG A 224 14.13 -5.75 -0.23
CA ARG A 224 12.94 -5.83 -1.08
C ARG A 224 11.65 -5.95 -0.29
N VAL A 225 11.73 -5.58 0.99
CA VAL A 225 10.56 -5.50 1.87
C VAL A 225 10.25 -4.04 2.18
N VAL A 226 9.01 -3.65 1.94
CA VAL A 226 8.45 -2.35 2.30
C VAL A 226 7.63 -2.52 3.57
N ILE A 227 7.85 -1.70 4.57
CA ILE A 227 7.00 -1.64 5.76
C ILE A 227 6.19 -0.36 5.69
N SER A 228 4.88 -0.51 5.56
CA SER A 228 3.90 0.54 5.35
C SER A 228 3.50 1.24 6.66
N HIS A 229 2.77 2.34 6.53
CA HIS A 229 2.09 3.04 7.63
C HIS A 229 3.03 3.46 8.77
N ILE A 230 4.26 3.80 8.43
CA ILE A 230 5.25 4.23 9.45
C ILE A 230 4.82 5.54 10.08
N ASP A 231 4.18 6.42 9.33
CA ASP A 231 3.68 7.72 9.77
C ASP A 231 2.48 7.66 10.76
N ARG A 232 1.90 6.47 11.00
CA ARG A 232 0.95 6.22 12.10
C ARG A 232 1.50 5.31 13.20
N THR A 233 2.76 4.90 13.11
CA THR A 233 3.31 3.85 13.96
C THR A 233 4.58 4.29 14.70
N ILE A 234 5.46 5.06 14.05
CA ILE A 234 6.74 5.52 14.62
C ILE A 234 6.83 7.04 14.51
N PHE A 235 6.97 7.70 15.66
CA PHE A 235 7.05 9.17 15.77
C PHE A 235 8.40 9.66 16.30
N ASP A 236 9.22 8.76 16.84
CA ASP A 236 10.56 9.09 17.31
C ASP A 236 11.64 8.69 16.30
N GLU A 237 12.63 9.58 16.17
CA GLU A 237 13.70 9.44 15.17
C GLU A 237 14.60 8.24 15.45
N GLU A 238 14.88 7.92 16.71
CA GLU A 238 15.76 6.81 17.08
C GLU A 238 15.20 5.46 16.59
N ARG A 239 13.90 5.20 16.81
CA ARG A 239 13.22 4.00 16.29
C ARG A 239 13.15 3.98 14.79
N LEU A 240 12.92 5.16 14.17
CA LEU A 240 12.85 5.29 12.72
C LEU A 240 14.18 4.91 12.06
N LEU A 241 15.28 5.47 12.56
CA LEU A 241 16.62 5.18 12.06
C LEU A 241 17.02 3.72 12.31
N LYS A 242 16.72 3.18 13.50
CA LYS A 242 16.95 1.76 13.79
C LYS A 242 16.21 0.84 12.81
N LEU A 243 14.99 1.17 12.45
CA LEU A 243 14.23 0.42 11.46
C LEU A 243 14.89 0.54 10.07
N ALA A 244 15.31 1.73 9.65
CA ALA A 244 16.01 1.95 8.39
C ALA A 244 17.34 1.16 8.31
N ASP A 245 18.11 1.09 9.41
CA ASP A 245 19.33 0.29 9.53
C ASP A 245 19.07 -1.22 9.40
N SER A 246 17.84 -1.67 9.58
CA SER A 246 17.47 -3.06 9.33
C SER A 246 17.51 -3.44 7.85
N GLY A 247 17.56 -2.46 6.95
CA GLY A 247 17.63 -2.65 5.50
C GLY A 247 16.27 -2.67 4.79
N VAL A 248 15.14 -2.59 5.50
CA VAL A 248 13.80 -2.50 4.91
C VAL A 248 13.58 -1.12 4.26
N THR A 249 12.62 -1.04 3.35
CA THR A 249 12.11 0.23 2.83
C THR A 249 11.00 0.74 3.75
N ILE A 250 11.05 2.02 4.07
CA ILE A 250 10.11 2.71 4.95
C ILE A 250 9.09 3.44 4.11
N GLU A 251 7.81 3.18 4.35
CA GLU A 251 6.73 3.78 3.60
C GLU A 251 5.92 4.73 4.47
N PHE A 252 5.90 6.01 4.06
CA PHE A 252 5.00 7.03 4.59
C PHE A 252 3.81 7.12 3.62
N ASP A 253 2.73 6.46 3.94
CA ASP A 253 1.62 6.26 3.02
C ASP A 253 0.29 6.86 3.49
N LEU A 254 0.34 7.82 4.41
CA LEU A 254 -0.86 8.48 4.89
C LEU A 254 -0.86 9.99 4.57
N PHE A 255 -0.15 10.41 3.53
CA PHE A 255 -0.16 11.81 3.07
C PHE A 255 -1.59 12.28 2.80
N GLY A 256 -1.91 13.51 3.23
CA GLY A 256 -3.26 14.07 3.16
C GLY A 256 -4.21 13.62 4.28
N GLN A 257 -3.80 12.66 5.12
CA GLN A 257 -4.56 12.27 6.31
C GLN A 257 -4.02 12.99 7.54
N GLU A 258 -4.60 14.15 7.86
CA GLU A 258 -4.06 15.09 8.86
C GLU A 258 -5.00 15.27 10.07
N ALA A 259 -5.86 14.29 10.35
CA ALA A 259 -6.80 14.39 11.45
C ALA A 259 -6.10 14.32 12.82
N SER A 260 -6.41 15.24 13.74
CA SER A 260 -5.92 15.23 15.13
C SER A 260 -6.42 14.05 15.96
N TYR A 261 -7.09 13.09 15.37
CA TYR A 261 -7.59 11.90 16.03
C TYR A 261 -7.57 10.72 15.07
N TYR A 262 -6.94 9.65 15.48
CA TYR A 262 -6.95 8.41 14.73
C TYR A 262 -7.84 7.37 15.44
N GLY A 263 -8.96 7.01 14.81
CA GLY A 263 -9.99 6.17 15.43
C GLY A 263 -9.60 4.71 15.71
N LEU A 264 -8.42 4.28 15.28
CA LEU A 264 -7.96 2.90 15.40
C LEU A 264 -6.76 2.73 16.34
N SER A 265 -6.23 3.82 16.90
CA SER A 265 -5.13 3.84 17.85
C SER A 265 -5.15 5.13 18.66
N ASP A 266 -4.52 5.15 19.81
CA ASP A 266 -4.42 6.34 20.68
C ASP A 266 -3.25 7.24 20.23
N ILE A 267 -3.40 7.80 19.04
CA ILE A 267 -2.45 8.74 18.43
C ILE A 267 -3.18 9.86 17.72
N ASP A 268 -2.48 10.99 17.52
CA ASP A 268 -2.85 12.00 16.55
C ASP A 268 -2.14 11.75 15.22
N MET A 269 -2.87 11.89 14.10
CA MET A 269 -2.25 11.75 12.78
C MET A 269 -1.34 12.95 12.51
N PRO A 270 -0.07 12.74 12.13
CA PRO A 270 0.82 13.83 11.78
C PRO A 270 0.31 14.54 10.52
N ASN A 271 0.60 15.83 10.40
CA ASN A 271 0.40 16.53 9.13
C ASN A 271 1.54 16.20 8.13
N ASP A 272 1.35 16.56 6.85
CA ASP A 272 2.33 16.27 5.81
C ASP A 272 3.68 16.95 6.05
N ALA A 273 3.70 18.12 6.70
CA ALA A 273 4.94 18.80 7.07
C ALA A 273 5.77 17.99 8.09
N THR A 274 5.10 17.36 9.05
CA THR A 274 5.75 16.45 10.03
C THR A 274 6.31 15.21 9.35
N ARG A 275 5.54 14.60 8.42
CA ARG A 275 6.02 13.46 7.60
C ARG A 275 7.29 13.82 6.84
N LEU A 276 7.31 14.98 6.18
CA LEU A 276 8.49 15.47 5.48
C LEU A 276 9.69 15.69 6.43
N GLY A 277 9.46 16.14 7.65
CA GLY A 277 10.52 16.25 8.67
C GLY A 277 11.16 14.89 8.99
N LEU A 278 10.36 13.85 9.18
CA LEU A 278 10.85 12.48 9.42
C LEU A 278 11.60 11.91 8.20
N ILE A 279 11.09 12.15 7.00
CA ILE A 279 11.76 11.76 5.75
C ILE A 279 13.12 12.48 5.62
N ARG A 280 13.18 13.78 5.97
CA ARG A 280 14.44 14.54 5.96
C ARG A 280 15.48 13.92 6.90
N ALA A 281 15.09 13.51 8.12
CA ALA A 281 15.96 12.83 9.04
C ALA A 281 16.54 11.52 8.45
N LEU A 282 15.71 10.72 7.79
CA LEU A 282 16.18 9.51 7.07
C LEU A 282 17.22 9.83 6.00
N ILE A 283 16.99 10.88 5.20
CA ILE A 283 17.90 11.30 4.13
C ILE A 283 19.25 11.77 4.71
N GLU A 284 19.22 12.58 5.75
CA GLU A 284 20.40 13.10 6.41
C GLU A 284 21.27 12.00 7.05
N HIS A 285 20.66 10.87 7.39
CA HIS A 285 21.36 9.67 7.88
C HIS A 285 21.68 8.64 6.78
N GLY A 286 21.52 9.01 5.51
CA GLY A 286 21.95 8.19 4.37
C GLY A 286 20.95 7.15 3.89
N HIS A 287 19.67 7.25 4.29
CA HIS A 287 18.63 6.28 3.94
C HIS A 287 17.69 6.74 2.81
N LEU A 288 18.13 7.66 1.94
CA LEU A 288 17.33 8.15 0.80
C LEU A 288 16.78 7.01 -0.08
N ASP A 289 17.56 5.97 -0.30
CA ASP A 289 17.19 4.79 -1.10
C ASP A 289 16.19 3.86 -0.41
N ARG A 290 15.81 4.17 0.84
CA ARG A 290 14.88 3.38 1.69
C ARG A 290 13.54 4.06 1.91
N VAL A 291 13.22 5.13 1.21
CA VAL A 291 11.98 5.89 1.41
C VAL A 291 11.08 5.79 0.19
N VAL A 292 9.80 5.49 0.42
CA VAL A 292 8.72 5.62 -0.55
C VAL A 292 7.51 6.29 0.11
N ILE A 293 6.61 6.88 -0.69
CA ILE A 293 5.45 7.61 -0.17
C ILE A 293 4.17 7.30 -0.95
N SER A 294 3.01 7.43 -0.28
CA SER A 294 1.68 7.26 -0.84
C SER A 294 0.59 7.91 0.04
N HIS A 295 -0.71 7.55 -0.17
CA HIS A 295 -1.84 8.11 0.57
C HIS A 295 -2.66 7.06 1.33
N ASP A 296 -2.60 5.79 0.94
CA ASP A 296 -3.46 4.72 1.45
C ASP A 296 -4.95 5.11 1.39
N ILE A 297 -5.40 5.54 0.21
CA ILE A 297 -6.81 5.86 -0.01
C ILE A 297 -7.60 4.56 -0.02
N CYS A 298 -8.32 4.29 1.07
CA CYS A 298 -9.18 3.11 1.22
C CYS A 298 -10.66 3.46 1.46
N TYR A 299 -11.04 4.76 1.37
CA TYR A 299 -12.41 5.25 1.52
C TYR A 299 -12.75 6.31 0.49
N ARG A 300 -14.01 6.32 -0.01
CA ARG A 300 -14.50 7.35 -0.95
C ARG A 300 -14.34 8.79 -0.45
N THR A 301 -14.42 9.02 0.86
CA THR A 301 -14.28 10.35 1.44
C THR A 301 -12.90 10.98 1.24
N ARG A 302 -11.92 10.18 0.81
CA ARG A 302 -10.57 10.66 0.45
C ARG A 302 -10.43 11.01 -1.03
N LEU A 303 -11.37 10.61 -1.88
CA LEU A 303 -11.40 10.95 -3.30
C LEU A 303 -11.86 12.39 -3.54
N THR A 304 -11.34 13.05 -4.57
CA THR A 304 -11.70 14.44 -4.89
C THR A 304 -13.19 14.60 -5.20
N THR A 305 -13.80 13.61 -5.83
CA THR A 305 -15.25 13.55 -6.11
C THR A 305 -16.09 13.72 -4.85
N PHE A 306 -15.60 13.36 -3.68
CA PHE A 306 -16.29 13.45 -2.40
C PHE A 306 -15.67 14.46 -1.43
N GLY A 307 -14.82 15.37 -1.92
CA GLY A 307 -14.21 16.43 -1.11
C GLY A 307 -12.93 15.99 -0.37
N GLY A 308 -12.34 14.86 -0.74
CA GLY A 308 -11.03 14.44 -0.27
C GLY A 308 -9.87 15.02 -1.07
N HIS A 309 -8.66 14.59 -0.75
CA HIS A 309 -7.44 15.06 -1.40
C HIS A 309 -7.14 14.35 -2.75
N GLY A 310 -7.67 13.12 -2.95
CA GLY A 310 -7.47 12.29 -4.15
C GLY A 310 -6.03 11.81 -4.37
N TYR A 311 -5.85 10.91 -5.35
CA TYR A 311 -4.52 10.33 -5.66
C TYR A 311 -3.51 11.35 -6.21
N GLY A 312 -3.94 12.54 -6.65
CA GLY A 312 -3.05 13.58 -7.16
C GLY A 312 -2.37 14.43 -6.08
N HIS A 313 -2.71 14.27 -4.79
CA HIS A 313 -2.28 15.16 -3.72
C HIS A 313 -0.75 15.25 -3.58
N ILE A 314 -0.04 14.12 -3.64
CA ILE A 314 1.44 14.12 -3.58
C ILE A 314 2.01 14.99 -4.69
N PHE A 315 1.53 14.87 -5.92
CA PHE A 315 2.08 15.58 -7.07
C PHE A 315 1.73 17.08 -7.06
N ARG A 316 0.46 17.42 -6.72
CA ARG A 316 -0.02 18.80 -6.70
C ARG A 316 0.45 19.63 -5.50
N ASN A 317 0.54 19.01 -4.33
CA ASN A 317 0.73 19.72 -3.06
C ASN A 317 2.03 19.32 -2.37
N VAL A 318 2.33 18.02 -2.23
CA VAL A 318 3.47 17.56 -1.44
C VAL A 318 4.79 17.81 -2.18
N VAL A 319 4.87 17.56 -3.48
CA VAL A 319 6.09 17.84 -4.27
C VAL A 319 6.47 19.32 -4.24
N PRO A 320 5.55 20.29 -4.47
CA PRO A 320 5.86 21.71 -4.23
C PRO A 320 6.35 21.98 -2.81
N MET A 321 5.68 21.43 -1.80
CA MET A 321 6.07 21.58 -0.40
C MET A 321 7.47 21.01 -0.12
N MET A 322 7.85 19.87 -0.72
CA MET A 322 9.19 19.32 -0.63
C MET A 322 10.23 20.31 -1.16
N LYS A 323 10.00 20.89 -2.35
CA LYS A 323 10.89 21.90 -2.95
C LYS A 323 11.05 23.12 -2.06
N GLU A 324 9.97 23.66 -1.51
CA GLU A 324 10.00 24.78 -0.56
C GLU A 324 10.77 24.47 0.72
N ARG A 325 10.84 23.20 1.12
CA ARG A 325 11.61 22.71 2.28
C ARG A 325 13.02 22.24 1.93
N GLY A 326 13.51 22.55 0.72
CA GLY A 326 14.88 22.29 0.34
C GLY A 326 15.17 20.85 -0.11
N TYR A 327 14.15 20.07 -0.45
CA TYR A 327 14.37 18.80 -1.15
C TYR A 327 14.85 19.07 -2.57
N SER A 328 15.94 18.42 -2.97
CA SER A 328 16.42 18.49 -4.34
C SER A 328 15.55 17.68 -5.30
N GLU A 329 15.62 17.99 -6.60
CA GLU A 329 14.94 17.19 -7.63
C GLU A 329 15.43 15.73 -7.61
N ASP A 330 16.69 15.49 -7.29
CA ASP A 330 17.25 14.14 -7.18
C ASP A 330 16.67 13.36 -6.01
N GLU A 331 16.45 13.98 -4.85
CA GLU A 331 15.79 13.36 -3.70
C GLU A 331 14.31 13.04 -4.01
N ILE A 332 13.61 13.97 -4.65
CA ILE A 332 12.21 13.77 -5.06
C ILE A 332 12.12 12.61 -6.09
N ASP A 333 13.03 12.60 -7.06
CA ASP A 333 13.11 11.53 -8.07
C ASP A 333 13.47 10.18 -7.43
N ALA A 334 14.37 10.15 -6.45
CA ALA A 334 14.67 8.94 -5.70
C ALA A 334 13.41 8.34 -5.06
N ILE A 335 12.64 9.16 -4.35
CA ILE A 335 11.46 8.74 -3.59
C ILE A 335 10.32 8.29 -4.51
N LEU A 336 10.07 9.03 -5.62
CA LEU A 336 8.89 8.82 -6.48
C LEU A 336 9.15 7.93 -7.70
N VAL A 337 10.41 7.74 -8.10
CA VAL A 337 10.75 7.00 -9.33
C VAL A 337 11.76 5.89 -9.07
N ARG A 338 12.97 6.23 -8.55
CA ARG A 338 14.06 5.25 -8.48
C ARG A 338 13.82 4.14 -7.45
N ASN A 339 13.34 4.48 -6.26
CA ASN A 339 13.04 3.49 -5.23
C ASN A 339 11.86 2.60 -5.62
N PRO A 340 10.71 3.14 -6.11
CA PRO A 340 9.64 2.34 -6.70
C PRO A 340 10.13 1.41 -7.81
N LYS A 341 10.89 1.93 -8.77
CA LYS A 341 11.44 1.14 -9.87
C LYS A 341 12.30 -0.03 -9.37
N ARG A 342 13.21 0.21 -8.43
CA ARG A 342 14.06 -0.83 -7.82
C ARG A 342 13.23 -1.91 -7.14
N LEU A 343 12.20 -1.52 -6.39
CA LEU A 343 11.34 -2.45 -5.65
C LEU A 343 10.46 -3.28 -6.57
N LEU A 344 9.85 -2.66 -7.57
CA LEU A 344 8.87 -3.31 -8.45
C LEU A 344 9.52 -4.12 -9.59
N THR A 345 10.80 -3.89 -9.90
CA THR A 345 11.51 -4.71 -10.88
C THR A 345 11.80 -6.10 -10.30
N PHE A 346 11.31 -7.13 -10.96
CA PHE A 346 11.53 -8.53 -10.57
C PHE A 346 13.02 -8.93 -10.69
N VAL A 347 13.52 -9.73 -9.75
CA VAL A 347 14.93 -10.18 -9.67
C VAL A 347 15.12 -11.67 -9.92
#